data_ad4f728282209f762c0a210cb986a0fa
#
_entry.id   ad4f728282209f762c0a210cb986a0fa
#
_cell.length_a   1.000
_cell.length_b   1.000
_cell.length_c   1.000
_cell.angle_alpha   90.00
_cell.angle_beta   90.00
_cell.angle_gamma   90.00
#
_symmetry.space_group_name_H-M   'P 1'
#
loop_
_entity.id
_entity.type
_entity.pdbx_description
1 polymer ?
#
loop_
_entity_poly.entity_id
_entity_poly.type
_entity_poly.pdbx_seq_one_letter_code
_entity_poly.pdbx_strand_id
1 'polypeptide(L)'
;MNEPQGRIENGVVRVGGDARQRYYDSRGYGRPLDGNEIALAPVEAAHLLYRGDLRIEDMDFPSFVQGVEDPSFFVRYLVYADLRERGFYLSPAREGWVPDPPAEAQFVVYERGSGPWDDDRLYDLRVAGERESLSLTTLHGALAVVDEESEVTYFEVDRPEIEGSSAGFSKPTEADLLADRAIVWNPPHELFSAAFYGQPLSGREDGDGPIQLSLLEAAYLADRGVLSTDGSILERGREVEGDRFERRLAVYAAFRERGVVPKTGFKFGADFRVYADVESIDDLGHSEYLVRVLPPDCARSPREIALDVRLAHGVRKRMVFALASANDGTEPTWISVGRLTP
;
A
#
# COMPACT_ATOMS: atom_id res chain seq x y z
N MET A 1 34.81 -10.32 -30.88
CA MET A 1 33.55 -9.85 -31.49
C MET A 1 33.47 -8.37 -31.20
N ASN A 2 33.20 -7.52 -32.20
CA ASN A 2 33.02 -6.09 -31.92
C ASN A 2 31.73 -5.91 -31.09
N GLU A 3 31.84 -5.12 -30.03
CA GLU A 3 30.67 -4.72 -29.24
C GLU A 3 29.71 -3.93 -30.15
N PRO A 4 28.37 -4.19 -30.09
CA PRO A 4 27.41 -3.44 -30.86
C PRO A 4 27.47 -1.95 -30.51
N GLN A 5 27.36 -1.11 -31.54
CA GLN A 5 27.38 0.34 -31.39
C GLN A 5 25.96 0.91 -31.44
N GLY A 6 25.58 1.63 -30.38
CA GLY A 6 24.33 2.36 -30.29
C GLY A 6 24.46 3.81 -30.70
N ARG A 7 23.34 4.39 -31.19
CA ARG A 7 23.22 5.80 -31.54
C ARG A 7 22.00 6.39 -30.85
N ILE A 8 22.13 7.56 -30.25
CA ILE A 8 21.03 8.25 -29.59
C ILE A 8 20.14 8.94 -30.63
N GLU A 9 18.86 8.54 -30.68
CA GLU A 9 17.87 9.15 -31.58
C GLU A 9 16.52 9.26 -30.86
N ASN A 10 15.95 10.47 -30.83
CA ASN A 10 14.61 10.71 -30.27
C ASN A 10 14.36 10.12 -28.86
N GLY A 11 15.35 10.25 -27.95
CA GLY A 11 15.24 9.79 -26.56
C GLY A 11 15.33 8.27 -26.37
N VAL A 12 15.81 7.55 -27.39
CA VAL A 12 16.14 6.12 -27.32
C VAL A 12 17.53 5.86 -27.91
N VAL A 13 18.11 4.71 -27.58
CA VAL A 13 19.35 4.26 -28.22
C VAL A 13 19.02 3.17 -29.23
N ARG A 14 19.26 3.46 -30.52
CA ARG A 14 19.07 2.51 -31.61
C ARG A 14 20.33 1.68 -31.79
N VAL A 15 20.15 0.38 -31.94
CA VAL A 15 21.24 -0.58 -32.11
C VAL A 15 20.89 -1.53 -33.26
N GLY A 16 21.79 -1.60 -34.25
CA GLY A 16 21.64 -2.45 -35.44
C GLY A 16 22.48 -3.74 -35.37
N GLY A 17 22.70 -4.34 -36.53
CA GLY A 17 23.50 -5.58 -36.66
C GLY A 17 22.74 -6.82 -36.19
N ASP A 18 23.26 -7.52 -35.18
CA ASP A 18 22.66 -8.70 -34.55
C ASP A 18 21.92 -8.35 -33.23
N ALA A 19 21.62 -7.07 -33.00
CA ALA A 19 21.11 -6.56 -31.74
C ALA A 19 19.79 -7.21 -31.30
N ARG A 20 18.88 -7.47 -32.23
CA ARG A 20 17.61 -8.14 -31.94
C ARG A 20 17.83 -9.52 -31.31
N GLN A 21 18.61 -10.37 -31.92
CA GLN A 21 18.89 -11.71 -31.40
C GLN A 21 19.70 -11.65 -30.09
N ARG A 22 20.68 -10.73 -30.02
CA ARG A 22 21.60 -10.63 -28.89
C ARG A 22 20.98 -10.04 -27.63
N TYR A 23 20.08 -9.07 -27.77
CA TYR A 23 19.55 -8.31 -26.65
C TYR A 23 18.06 -8.56 -26.42
N TYR A 24 17.23 -8.50 -27.46
CA TYR A 24 15.79 -8.71 -27.30
C TYR A 24 15.44 -10.19 -27.15
N ASP A 25 15.63 -10.99 -28.20
CA ASP A 25 15.17 -12.39 -28.21
C ASP A 25 15.83 -13.25 -27.11
N SER A 26 17.04 -12.94 -26.68
CA SER A 26 17.78 -13.71 -25.66
C SER A 26 17.72 -13.15 -24.25
N ARG A 27 17.49 -11.84 -24.08
CA ARG A 27 17.63 -11.16 -22.80
C ARG A 27 16.50 -10.18 -22.48
N GLY A 28 15.54 -9.96 -23.36
CA GLY A 28 14.40 -9.08 -23.15
C GLY A 28 14.73 -7.59 -23.01
N TYR A 29 15.79 -7.09 -23.67
CA TYR A 29 16.10 -5.66 -23.71
C TYR A 29 15.48 -5.01 -24.94
N GLY A 30 14.93 -3.82 -24.73
CA GLY A 30 14.45 -2.97 -25.80
C GLY A 30 13.18 -3.47 -26.48
N ARG A 31 12.89 -2.85 -27.60
CA ARG A 31 11.82 -3.26 -28.51
C ARG A 31 12.33 -3.43 -29.92
N PRO A 32 11.83 -4.44 -30.67
CA PRO A 32 12.19 -4.63 -32.07
C PRO A 32 11.75 -3.44 -32.93
N LEU A 33 12.60 -3.11 -33.90
CA LEU A 33 12.33 -2.24 -35.02
C LEU A 33 12.36 -3.06 -36.32
N ASP A 34 12.48 -2.38 -37.47
CA ASP A 34 12.58 -3.06 -38.75
C ASP A 34 13.87 -3.89 -38.87
N GLY A 35 13.75 -5.10 -39.40
CA GLY A 35 14.89 -6.02 -39.54
C GLY A 35 15.46 -6.52 -38.20
N ASN A 36 16.76 -6.41 -38.02
CA ASN A 36 17.45 -6.82 -36.80
C ASN A 36 17.78 -5.65 -35.83
N GLU A 37 17.26 -4.47 -36.12
CA GLU A 37 17.43 -3.29 -35.27
C GLU A 37 16.52 -3.33 -34.06
N ILE A 38 16.97 -2.77 -32.93
CA ILE A 38 16.16 -2.56 -31.73
C ILE A 38 16.29 -1.10 -31.25
N ALA A 39 15.26 -0.64 -30.55
CA ALA A 39 15.34 0.56 -29.72
C ALA A 39 15.48 0.15 -28.25
N LEU A 40 16.50 0.69 -27.57
CA LEU A 40 16.69 0.59 -26.13
C LEU A 40 16.19 1.86 -25.46
N ALA A 41 15.44 1.72 -24.37
CA ALA A 41 15.17 2.84 -23.50
C ALA A 41 16.47 3.31 -22.80
N PRO A 42 16.58 4.57 -22.35
CA PRO A 42 17.79 5.05 -21.70
C PRO A 42 18.29 4.18 -20.55
N VAL A 43 17.39 3.65 -19.71
CA VAL A 43 17.74 2.78 -18.59
C VAL A 43 18.30 1.44 -19.02
N GLU A 44 17.79 0.87 -20.11
CA GLU A 44 18.29 -0.37 -20.70
C GLU A 44 19.67 -0.18 -21.33
N ALA A 45 19.82 0.93 -22.06
CA ALA A 45 21.09 1.31 -22.67
C ALA A 45 22.17 1.58 -21.61
N ALA A 46 21.84 2.30 -20.54
CA ALA A 46 22.72 2.54 -19.41
C ALA A 46 23.18 1.23 -18.75
N HIS A 47 22.25 0.28 -18.56
CA HIS A 47 22.59 -1.01 -17.96
C HIS A 47 23.56 -1.82 -18.85
N LEU A 48 23.32 -1.88 -20.16
CA LEU A 48 24.22 -2.55 -21.10
C LEU A 48 25.58 -1.84 -21.23
N LEU A 49 25.59 -0.50 -21.21
CA LEU A 49 26.82 0.29 -21.24
C LEU A 49 27.67 0.07 -19.98
N TYR A 50 27.05 0.07 -18.79
CA TYR A 50 27.72 -0.21 -17.51
C TYR A 50 28.38 -1.59 -17.47
N ARG A 51 27.73 -2.59 -18.07
CA ARG A 51 28.24 -3.96 -18.16
C ARG A 51 29.32 -4.15 -19.23
N GLY A 52 29.57 -3.15 -20.08
CA GLY A 52 30.45 -3.27 -21.23
C GLY A 52 29.86 -4.14 -22.36
N ASP A 53 28.57 -4.37 -22.38
CA ASP A 53 27.87 -5.15 -23.41
C ASP A 53 27.48 -4.28 -24.63
N LEU A 54 27.49 -2.94 -24.49
CA LEU A 54 27.12 -1.95 -25.50
C LEU A 54 28.11 -0.79 -25.52
N ARG A 55 28.38 -0.22 -26.70
CA ARG A 55 29.02 1.09 -26.85
C ARG A 55 28.02 2.10 -27.40
N ILE A 56 28.07 3.33 -26.90
CA ILE A 56 27.21 4.42 -27.39
C ILE A 56 28.10 5.56 -27.79
N GLU A 57 28.34 5.70 -29.12
CA GLU A 57 29.26 6.71 -29.66
C GLU A 57 30.58 6.73 -28.87
N ASP A 58 31.03 7.91 -28.44
CA ASP A 58 32.25 8.10 -27.62
C ASP A 58 31.89 8.32 -26.13
N MET A 59 30.71 7.86 -25.67
CA MET A 59 30.24 8.05 -24.30
C MET A 59 30.61 6.88 -23.37
N ASP A 60 31.14 7.19 -22.20
CA ASP A 60 31.19 6.29 -21.06
C ASP A 60 29.89 6.36 -20.23
N PHE A 61 29.76 5.45 -19.27
CA PHE A 61 28.57 5.39 -18.43
C PHE A 61 28.29 6.70 -17.65
N PRO A 62 29.30 7.35 -16.98
CA PRO A 62 29.07 8.63 -16.33
C PRO A 62 28.56 9.73 -17.26
N SER A 63 29.16 9.86 -18.42
CA SER A 63 28.75 10.86 -19.43
C SER A 63 27.35 10.60 -19.96
N PHE A 64 26.99 9.33 -20.18
CA PHE A 64 25.65 8.96 -20.62
C PHE A 64 24.60 9.30 -19.55
N VAL A 65 24.84 8.94 -18.28
CA VAL A 65 23.91 9.22 -17.17
C VAL A 65 23.71 10.73 -16.97
N GLN A 66 24.79 11.52 -17.06
CA GLN A 66 24.74 12.99 -16.93
C GLN A 66 24.01 13.65 -18.09
N GLY A 67 23.99 13.02 -19.26
CA GLY A 67 23.29 13.51 -20.46
C GLY A 67 21.78 13.23 -20.49
N VAL A 68 21.25 12.44 -19.55
CA VAL A 68 19.82 12.15 -19.48
C VAL A 68 19.11 13.27 -18.71
N GLU A 69 18.24 14.02 -19.42
CA GLU A 69 17.46 15.13 -18.83
C GLU A 69 16.25 14.64 -18.00
N ASP A 70 16.51 13.83 -16.97
CA ASP A 70 15.48 13.29 -16.09
C ASP A 70 16.02 13.15 -14.67
N PRO A 71 15.55 13.97 -13.74
CA PRO A 71 16.04 13.94 -12.35
C PRO A 71 15.87 12.57 -11.64
N SER A 72 14.85 11.81 -12.05
CA SER A 72 14.55 10.49 -11.46
C SER A 72 15.26 9.35 -12.18
N PHE A 73 16.07 9.63 -13.20
CA PHE A 73 16.68 8.60 -14.05
C PHE A 73 17.53 7.62 -13.24
N PHE A 74 18.39 8.14 -12.37
CA PHE A 74 19.32 7.29 -11.62
C PHE A 74 18.60 6.40 -10.61
N VAL A 75 17.55 6.88 -9.98
CA VAL A 75 16.68 6.08 -9.09
C VAL A 75 16.05 4.91 -9.86
N ARG A 76 15.53 5.19 -11.06
CA ARG A 76 14.98 4.12 -11.93
C ARG A 76 16.05 3.16 -12.42
N TYR A 77 17.25 3.64 -12.72
CA TYR A 77 18.38 2.80 -13.11
C TYR A 77 18.77 1.81 -12.02
N LEU A 78 18.84 2.25 -10.76
CA LEU A 78 19.17 1.38 -9.62
C LEU A 78 18.16 0.23 -9.47
N VAL A 79 16.86 0.53 -9.55
CA VAL A 79 15.80 -0.49 -9.50
C VAL A 79 15.88 -1.44 -10.70
N TYR A 80 16.11 -0.88 -11.89
CA TYR A 80 16.25 -1.69 -13.11
C TYR A 80 17.43 -2.67 -12.97
N ALA A 81 18.59 -2.19 -12.54
CA ALA A 81 19.79 -3.00 -12.35
C ALA A 81 19.59 -4.10 -11.29
N ASP A 82 19.01 -3.77 -10.12
CA ASP A 82 18.72 -4.73 -9.05
C ASP A 82 17.82 -5.88 -9.53
N LEU A 83 16.72 -5.58 -10.21
CA LEU A 83 15.81 -6.62 -10.71
C LEU A 83 16.45 -7.45 -11.84
N ARG A 84 17.27 -6.82 -12.70
CA ARG A 84 18.03 -7.55 -13.74
C ARG A 84 19.05 -8.52 -13.13
N GLU A 85 19.73 -8.12 -12.05
CA GLU A 85 20.65 -9.00 -11.33
C GLU A 85 19.94 -10.17 -10.65
N ARG A 86 18.70 -9.96 -10.18
CA ARG A 86 17.83 -11.01 -9.64
C ARG A 86 17.25 -11.93 -10.71
N GLY A 87 17.49 -11.65 -12.00
CA GLY A 87 17.06 -12.48 -13.12
C GLY A 87 15.68 -12.17 -13.69
N PHE A 88 15.07 -11.04 -13.32
CA PHE A 88 13.82 -10.60 -13.93
C PHE A 88 14.05 -9.89 -15.26
N TYR A 89 13.09 -10.02 -16.17
CA TYR A 89 12.97 -9.17 -17.32
C TYR A 89 11.99 -8.05 -17.03
N LEU A 90 12.30 -6.86 -17.56
CA LEU A 90 11.49 -5.65 -17.36
C LEU A 90 11.39 -4.89 -18.67
N SER A 91 10.23 -4.31 -18.93
CA SER A 91 10.05 -3.32 -19.99
C SER A 91 9.66 -1.97 -19.41
N PRO A 92 10.12 -0.85 -19.99
CA PRO A 92 9.58 0.46 -19.66
C PRO A 92 8.06 0.50 -19.86
N ALA A 93 7.32 0.95 -18.85
CA ALA A 93 5.85 1.06 -18.88
C ALA A 93 5.41 2.26 -19.72
N ARG A 94 5.62 2.21 -21.02
CA ARG A 94 5.27 3.28 -21.97
C ARG A 94 4.81 2.75 -23.31
N GLU A 95 4.08 3.58 -24.04
CA GLU A 95 3.58 3.26 -25.37
C GLU A 95 4.70 2.79 -26.29
N GLY A 96 4.42 1.72 -27.05
CA GLY A 96 5.36 1.09 -27.96
C GLY A 96 6.39 0.16 -27.31
N TRP A 97 6.48 0.09 -25.96
CA TRP A 97 7.24 -0.94 -25.24
C TRP A 97 6.36 -2.07 -24.72
N VAL A 98 5.23 -1.71 -24.14
CA VAL A 98 4.24 -2.67 -23.65
C VAL A 98 2.85 -2.33 -24.20
N PRO A 99 1.98 -3.32 -24.43
CA PRO A 99 0.57 -3.06 -24.66
C PRO A 99 -0.04 -2.43 -23.42
N ASP A 100 -0.96 -1.47 -23.59
CA ASP A 100 -1.70 -0.82 -22.50
C ASP A 100 -0.81 -0.49 -21.27
N PRO A 101 0.13 0.46 -21.42
CA PRO A 101 1.05 0.78 -20.35
C PRO A 101 0.30 1.28 -19.11
N PRO A 102 0.58 0.70 -17.91
CA PRO A 102 -0.10 1.09 -16.70
C PRO A 102 0.25 2.54 -16.31
N ALA A 103 -0.77 3.30 -15.93
CA ALA A 103 -0.58 4.66 -15.43
C ALA A 103 0.31 4.62 -14.18
N GLU A 104 1.17 5.64 -14.01
CA GLU A 104 2.04 5.81 -12.84
C GLU A 104 3.14 4.73 -12.65
N ALA A 105 3.15 3.62 -13.38
CA ALA A 105 4.25 2.66 -13.35
C ALA A 105 5.42 3.12 -14.24
N GLN A 106 6.64 2.78 -13.85
CA GLN A 106 7.84 3.00 -14.64
C GLN A 106 8.26 1.75 -15.40
N PHE A 107 7.95 0.58 -14.85
CA PHE A 107 8.27 -0.71 -15.47
C PHE A 107 7.09 -1.68 -15.38
N VAL A 108 7.02 -2.57 -16.37
CA VAL A 108 6.32 -3.85 -16.28
C VAL A 108 7.37 -4.91 -16.00
N VAL A 109 7.17 -5.70 -14.95
CA VAL A 109 8.05 -6.81 -14.58
C VAL A 109 7.39 -8.11 -15.00
N TYR A 110 8.14 -8.99 -15.64
CA TYR A 110 7.66 -10.29 -16.12
C TYR A 110 8.01 -11.41 -15.14
N GLU A 111 7.25 -12.49 -15.18
CA GLU A 111 7.58 -13.68 -14.39
C GLU A 111 8.94 -14.26 -14.77
N ARG A 112 9.57 -14.97 -13.84
CA ARG A 112 10.88 -15.59 -14.10
C ARG A 112 10.77 -16.63 -15.21
N GLY A 113 11.59 -16.43 -16.22
CA GLY A 113 11.59 -17.27 -17.44
C GLY A 113 10.73 -16.73 -18.57
N SER A 114 9.89 -15.74 -18.30
CA SER A 114 9.07 -15.04 -19.31
C SER A 114 9.71 -13.69 -19.67
N GLY A 115 9.34 -13.17 -20.85
CA GLY A 115 9.87 -11.91 -21.37
C GLY A 115 8.81 -11.03 -22.02
N PRO A 116 9.23 -9.91 -22.62
CA PRO A 116 8.30 -8.97 -23.28
C PRO A 116 7.45 -9.57 -24.39
N TRP A 117 7.77 -10.76 -24.84
CA TRP A 117 7.07 -11.50 -25.90
C TRP A 117 5.98 -12.46 -25.39
N ASP A 118 5.93 -12.75 -24.07
CA ASP A 118 5.05 -13.76 -23.48
C ASP A 118 3.76 -13.15 -22.86
N ASP A 119 3.73 -11.86 -22.60
CA ASP A 119 2.67 -11.13 -21.89
C ASP A 119 2.37 -11.63 -20.45
N ASP A 120 3.30 -12.41 -19.87
CA ASP A 120 3.21 -12.91 -18.49
C ASP A 120 3.70 -11.84 -17.49
N ARG A 121 2.86 -10.85 -17.25
CA ARG A 121 3.14 -9.76 -16.32
C ARG A 121 3.04 -10.24 -14.88
N LEU A 122 4.12 -10.10 -14.13
CA LEU A 122 4.14 -10.37 -12.69
C LEU A 122 3.52 -9.21 -11.92
N TYR A 123 3.98 -8.00 -12.17
CA TYR A 123 3.42 -6.77 -11.60
C TYR A 123 3.84 -5.52 -12.38
N ASP A 124 3.04 -4.49 -12.22
CA ASP A 124 3.36 -3.12 -12.63
C ASP A 124 4.14 -2.45 -11.50
N LEU A 125 5.27 -1.82 -11.83
CA LEU A 125 6.22 -1.30 -10.85
C LEU A 125 6.30 0.22 -10.88
N ARG A 126 5.85 0.85 -9.81
CA ARG A 126 6.14 2.25 -9.49
C ARG A 126 7.53 2.33 -8.86
N VAL A 127 8.33 3.30 -9.28
CA VAL A 127 9.65 3.59 -8.70
C VAL A 127 9.62 4.99 -8.07
N ALA A 128 10.12 5.11 -6.86
CA ALA A 128 10.18 6.40 -6.16
C ALA A 128 11.43 6.51 -5.27
N GLY A 129 11.93 7.72 -5.10
CA GLY A 129 12.89 8.03 -4.04
C GLY A 129 12.20 8.13 -2.68
N GLU A 130 12.91 7.87 -1.58
CA GLU A 130 12.34 7.79 -0.22
C GLU A 130 11.57 9.04 0.24
N ARG A 131 11.87 10.22 -0.34
CA ARG A 131 11.28 11.52 0.02
C ARG A 131 10.26 12.05 -0.98
N GLU A 132 10.00 11.31 -2.04
CA GLU A 132 8.99 11.69 -3.04
C GLU A 132 7.61 11.74 -2.39
N SER A 133 6.74 12.64 -2.84
CA SER A 133 5.36 12.73 -2.35
C SER A 133 4.46 11.90 -3.25
N LEU A 134 3.86 10.84 -2.72
CA LEU A 134 3.00 9.91 -3.45
C LEU A 134 1.55 10.04 -2.99
N SER A 135 0.62 10.08 -3.93
CA SER A 135 -0.80 9.87 -3.64
C SER A 135 -1.05 8.39 -3.43
N LEU A 136 -1.61 8.02 -2.27
CA LEU A 136 -1.93 6.62 -1.98
C LEU A 136 -3.01 6.06 -2.92
N THR A 137 -3.92 6.90 -3.40
CA THR A 137 -5.01 6.48 -4.30
C THR A 137 -4.53 5.96 -5.64
N THR A 138 -3.37 6.43 -6.11
CA THR A 138 -2.79 6.03 -7.41
C THR A 138 -1.83 4.84 -7.30
N LEU A 139 -1.47 4.42 -6.09
CA LEU A 139 -0.60 3.27 -5.90
C LEU A 139 -1.33 1.96 -6.17
N HIS A 140 -0.72 1.10 -6.96
CA HIS A 140 -1.18 -0.27 -7.25
C HIS A 140 0.01 -1.15 -7.68
N GLY A 141 -0.16 -2.48 -7.66
CA GLY A 141 0.86 -3.43 -8.08
C GLY A 141 2.05 -3.45 -7.14
N ALA A 142 3.20 -2.97 -7.56
CA ALA A 142 4.39 -2.90 -6.74
C ALA A 142 5.01 -1.50 -6.67
N LEU A 143 5.62 -1.17 -5.55
CA LEU A 143 6.38 0.05 -5.31
C LEU A 143 7.82 -0.30 -4.95
N ALA A 144 8.78 0.17 -5.74
CA ALA A 144 10.20 0.14 -5.40
C ALA A 144 10.62 1.50 -4.84
N VAL A 145 11.25 1.49 -3.69
CA VAL A 145 11.76 2.68 -3.00
C VAL A 145 13.26 2.62 -2.94
N VAL A 146 13.92 3.67 -3.40
CA VAL A 146 15.36 3.83 -3.30
C VAL A 146 15.68 4.88 -2.24
N ASP A 147 16.50 4.52 -1.27
CA ASP A 147 16.93 5.41 -0.19
C ASP A 147 18.23 6.19 -0.53
N GLU A 148 18.72 6.97 0.42
CA GLU A 148 19.94 7.77 0.28
C GLU A 148 21.22 6.94 0.10
N GLU A 149 21.23 5.68 0.56
CA GLU A 149 22.36 4.76 0.45
C GLU A 149 22.26 3.90 -0.82
N SER A 150 21.26 4.18 -1.68
CA SER A 150 20.96 3.45 -2.91
C SER A 150 20.47 2.01 -2.67
N GLU A 151 19.99 1.71 -1.46
CA GLU A 151 19.33 0.44 -1.19
C GLU A 151 17.90 0.46 -1.73
N VAL A 152 17.46 -0.67 -2.30
CA VAL A 152 16.13 -0.81 -2.89
C VAL A 152 15.25 -1.66 -1.99
N THR A 153 14.12 -1.09 -1.56
CA THR A 153 13.08 -1.80 -0.82
C THR A 153 11.84 -1.91 -1.68
N TYR A 154 11.22 -3.10 -1.70
CA TYR A 154 10.01 -3.37 -2.49
C TYR A 154 8.79 -3.57 -1.60
N PHE A 155 7.65 -3.06 -2.06
CA PHE A 155 6.35 -3.23 -1.43
C PHE A 155 5.34 -3.72 -2.45
N GLU A 156 4.44 -4.61 -2.02
CA GLU A 156 3.22 -4.93 -2.75
C GLU A 156 2.09 -4.00 -2.31
N VAL A 157 1.25 -3.59 -3.23
CA VAL A 157 0.12 -2.69 -2.99
C VAL A 157 -1.15 -3.29 -3.55
N ASP A 158 -2.12 -3.55 -2.68
CA ASP A 158 -3.39 -4.19 -3.03
C ASP A 158 -4.59 -3.35 -2.57
N ARG A 159 -5.76 -3.72 -3.09
CA ARG A 159 -7.07 -3.26 -2.62
C ARG A 159 -7.76 -4.42 -1.90
N PRO A 160 -7.59 -4.58 -0.58
CA PRO A 160 -8.11 -5.73 0.14
C PRO A 160 -9.63 -5.65 0.27
N GLU A 161 -10.30 -6.76 0.07
CA GLU A 161 -11.67 -6.99 0.52
C GLU A 161 -11.61 -7.51 1.96
N ILE A 162 -12.04 -6.67 2.92
CA ILE A 162 -11.98 -7.01 4.35
C ILE A 162 -13.41 -7.28 4.81
N GLU A 163 -13.71 -8.54 5.04
CA GLU A 163 -14.99 -9.01 5.55
C GLU A 163 -14.75 -9.82 6.83
N GLY A 164 -15.76 -9.93 7.67
CA GLY A 164 -15.69 -10.65 8.94
C GLY A 164 -16.97 -11.37 9.29
N SER A 165 -16.97 -12.09 10.41
CA SER A 165 -18.05 -12.96 10.85
C SER A 165 -18.76 -12.47 12.12
N SER A 166 -18.39 -11.30 12.69
CA SER A 166 -18.94 -10.86 13.95
C SER A 166 -20.42 -10.45 13.84
N ALA A 167 -21.19 -10.88 14.83
CA ALA A 167 -22.60 -10.53 14.91
C ALA A 167 -22.80 -9.04 15.29
N GLY A 168 -23.87 -8.43 14.77
CA GLY A 168 -24.32 -7.11 15.20
C GLY A 168 -24.93 -7.15 16.62
N PHE A 169 -25.04 -5.97 17.24
CA PHE A 169 -25.73 -5.77 18.51
C PHE A 169 -26.92 -4.83 18.35
N SER A 170 -28.09 -5.19 18.89
CA SER A 170 -29.34 -4.46 18.68
C SER A 170 -30.19 -4.25 19.94
N LYS A 171 -29.72 -4.66 21.13
CA LYS A 171 -30.47 -4.47 22.36
C LYS A 171 -30.36 -3.02 22.85
N PRO A 172 -31.47 -2.31 23.11
CA PRO A 172 -31.46 -0.97 23.70
C PRO A 172 -30.62 -0.92 24.97
N THR A 173 -29.72 0.04 25.04
CA THR A 173 -28.73 0.15 26.11
C THR A 173 -28.57 1.63 26.50
N GLU A 174 -28.41 1.92 27.77
CA GLU A 174 -28.12 3.26 28.28
C GLU A 174 -26.70 3.36 28.78
N ALA A 175 -26.06 4.52 28.57
CA ALA A 175 -24.71 4.78 29.03
C ALA A 175 -24.56 6.22 29.52
N ASP A 176 -23.71 6.41 30.51
CA ASP A 176 -23.25 7.74 30.93
C ASP A 176 -22.09 8.20 30.06
N LEU A 177 -22.23 9.40 29.46
CA LEU A 177 -21.18 10.01 28.66
C LEU A 177 -20.18 10.75 29.53
N LEU A 178 -18.94 10.32 29.50
CA LEU A 178 -17.83 10.96 30.19
C LEU A 178 -17.00 11.85 29.23
N ALA A 179 -15.87 12.35 29.71
CA ALA A 179 -15.01 13.26 28.95
C ALA A 179 -14.49 12.65 27.62
N ASP A 180 -14.09 11.37 27.63
CA ASP A 180 -13.43 10.69 26.49
C ASP A 180 -13.94 9.26 26.24
N ARG A 181 -15.02 8.85 26.93
CA ARG A 181 -15.62 7.51 26.84
C ARG A 181 -17.07 7.49 27.31
N ALA A 182 -17.75 6.37 27.11
CA ALA A 182 -19.05 6.13 27.73
C ALA A 182 -19.00 4.89 28.63
N ILE A 183 -19.82 4.85 29.69
CA ILE A 183 -19.91 3.73 30.62
C ILE A 183 -21.31 3.16 30.61
N VAL A 184 -21.41 1.87 30.32
CA VAL A 184 -22.61 1.07 30.46
C VAL A 184 -22.54 0.36 31.82
N TRP A 185 -23.35 0.80 32.79
CA TRP A 185 -23.31 0.24 34.16
C TRP A 185 -23.89 -1.15 34.28
N ASN A 186 -24.95 -1.42 33.53
CA ASN A 186 -25.63 -2.71 33.49
C ASN A 186 -25.69 -3.24 32.06
N PRO A 187 -24.56 -3.67 31.50
CA PRO A 187 -24.50 -4.09 30.09
C PRO A 187 -25.26 -5.40 29.87
N PRO A 188 -26.01 -5.52 28.75
CA PRO A 188 -26.41 -6.84 28.27
C PRO A 188 -25.18 -7.70 28.03
N HIS A 189 -25.21 -8.96 28.46
CA HIS A 189 -24.07 -9.87 28.36
C HIS A 189 -23.48 -9.93 26.93
N GLU A 190 -24.34 -9.94 25.92
CA GLU A 190 -23.93 -10.05 24.50
C GLU A 190 -23.22 -8.81 23.97
N LEU A 191 -23.30 -7.65 24.63
CA LEU A 191 -22.62 -6.42 24.20
C LEU A 191 -21.10 -6.64 24.07
N PHE A 192 -20.53 -7.32 25.05
CA PHE A 192 -19.11 -7.65 25.04
C PHE A 192 -18.86 -9.08 24.53
N SER A 193 -19.56 -10.10 25.05
CA SER A 193 -19.27 -11.50 24.80
C SER A 193 -19.48 -11.96 23.35
N ALA A 194 -20.46 -11.40 22.65
CA ALA A 194 -20.80 -11.80 21.29
C ALA A 194 -20.52 -10.70 20.25
N ALA A 195 -20.78 -9.43 20.62
CA ALA A 195 -20.65 -8.32 19.70
C ALA A 195 -19.32 -7.54 19.84
N PHE A 196 -18.50 -7.85 20.84
CA PHE A 196 -17.16 -7.30 21.05
C PHE A 196 -17.09 -5.78 21.22
N TYR A 197 -18.13 -5.14 21.76
CA TYR A 197 -18.10 -3.74 22.10
C TYR A 197 -17.51 -3.51 23.49
N GLY A 198 -16.68 -2.50 23.59
CA GLY A 198 -16.12 -2.00 24.83
C GLY A 198 -15.07 -2.92 25.48
N GLN A 199 -14.87 -2.67 26.77
CA GLN A 199 -13.99 -3.41 27.63
C GLN A 199 -14.57 -3.40 29.07
N PRO A 200 -14.73 -4.55 29.75
CA PRO A 200 -15.14 -4.61 31.14
C PRO A 200 -14.16 -3.87 32.05
N LEU A 201 -14.66 -3.15 33.04
CA LEU A 201 -13.85 -2.39 34.00
C LEU A 201 -13.05 -3.32 34.93
N SER A 202 -13.61 -4.48 35.25
CA SER A 202 -12.97 -5.53 36.07
C SER A 202 -11.92 -6.37 35.33
N GLY A 203 -11.72 -6.14 34.03
CA GLY A 203 -10.86 -6.95 33.19
C GLY A 203 -11.61 -7.97 32.34
N ARG A 204 -10.90 -8.70 31.46
CA ARG A 204 -11.53 -9.60 30.48
C ARG A 204 -12.12 -10.87 31.11
N GLU A 205 -11.58 -11.31 32.23
CA GLU A 205 -11.94 -12.58 32.88
C GLU A 205 -13.26 -12.50 33.66
N ASP A 206 -13.66 -11.30 34.11
CA ASP A 206 -14.92 -11.07 34.79
C ASP A 206 -15.95 -10.46 33.81
N GLY A 207 -16.65 -11.28 33.05
CA GLY A 207 -17.63 -10.84 32.05
C GLY A 207 -18.87 -10.13 32.61
N ASP A 208 -19.05 -10.11 33.94
CA ASP A 208 -20.15 -9.50 34.65
C ASP A 208 -19.71 -8.19 35.32
N GLY A 209 -20.09 -7.07 34.77
CA GLY A 209 -19.76 -5.75 35.35
C GLY A 209 -19.89 -4.61 34.33
N PRO A 210 -19.68 -3.35 34.79
CA PRO A 210 -19.75 -2.22 33.89
C PRO A 210 -18.74 -2.31 32.74
N ILE A 211 -19.17 -1.88 31.57
CA ILE A 211 -18.34 -1.86 30.34
C ILE A 211 -18.07 -0.41 29.96
N GLN A 212 -16.80 -0.07 29.71
CA GLN A 212 -16.44 1.17 29.05
C GLN A 212 -16.44 1.01 27.53
N LEU A 213 -17.06 1.95 26.84
CA LEU A 213 -17.03 2.11 25.39
C LEU A 213 -16.09 3.27 25.03
N SER A 214 -15.33 3.14 23.96
CA SER A 214 -14.71 4.29 23.32
C SER A 214 -15.78 5.22 22.72
N LEU A 215 -15.47 6.49 22.49
CA LEU A 215 -16.38 7.42 21.83
C LEU A 215 -16.80 6.93 20.44
N LEU A 216 -15.92 6.20 19.71
CA LEU A 216 -16.24 5.61 18.41
C LEU A 216 -17.27 4.48 18.52
N GLU A 217 -17.09 3.56 19.48
CA GLU A 217 -18.04 2.48 19.74
C GLU A 217 -19.40 3.05 20.16
N ALA A 218 -19.38 4.02 21.05
CA ALA A 218 -20.61 4.68 21.53
C ALA A 218 -21.31 5.45 20.42
N ALA A 219 -20.59 6.22 19.59
CA ALA A 219 -21.15 6.97 18.47
C ALA A 219 -21.79 6.05 17.43
N TYR A 220 -21.12 4.95 17.09
CA TYR A 220 -21.67 3.96 16.15
C TYR A 220 -22.96 3.31 16.66
N LEU A 221 -22.99 2.91 17.94
CA LEU A 221 -24.19 2.32 18.55
C LEU A 221 -25.34 3.34 18.69
N ALA A 222 -25.03 4.60 18.98
CA ALA A 222 -26.00 5.68 19.06
C ALA A 222 -26.61 6.02 17.68
N ASP A 223 -25.80 6.07 16.63
CA ASP A 223 -26.27 6.29 15.26
C ASP A 223 -27.28 5.22 14.81
N ARG A 224 -27.10 3.98 15.29
CA ARG A 224 -28.03 2.87 15.05
C ARG A 224 -29.24 2.84 15.99
N GLY A 225 -29.37 3.82 16.87
CA GLY A 225 -30.48 3.90 17.84
C GLY A 225 -30.42 2.82 18.92
N VAL A 226 -29.27 2.20 19.14
CA VAL A 226 -29.04 1.13 20.12
C VAL A 226 -28.54 1.69 21.46
N LEU A 227 -27.75 2.75 21.45
CA LEU A 227 -27.21 3.38 22.65
C LEU A 227 -27.84 4.76 22.86
N SER A 228 -28.30 5.04 24.09
CA SER A 228 -28.73 6.37 24.53
C SER A 228 -27.77 6.92 25.60
N THR A 229 -27.54 8.21 25.55
CA THR A 229 -26.70 8.96 26.52
C THR A 229 -27.38 10.29 26.87
N ASP A 230 -26.92 10.87 27.98
CA ASP A 230 -27.35 12.20 28.46
C ASP A 230 -26.76 13.38 27.69
N GLY A 231 -25.89 13.13 26.70
CA GLY A 231 -25.24 14.13 25.87
C GLY A 231 -24.96 13.66 24.45
N SER A 232 -24.49 14.59 23.61
CA SER A 232 -24.13 14.29 22.22
C SER A 232 -22.74 13.67 22.14
N ILE A 233 -22.67 12.39 21.80
CA ILE A 233 -21.42 11.65 21.63
C ILE A 233 -20.61 12.21 20.45
N LEU A 234 -21.28 12.62 19.35
CA LEU A 234 -20.61 13.20 18.19
C LEU A 234 -19.94 14.53 18.50
N GLU A 235 -20.63 15.41 19.25
CA GLU A 235 -20.04 16.67 19.69
C GLU A 235 -18.83 16.42 20.59
N ARG A 236 -18.96 15.50 21.53
CA ARG A 236 -17.86 15.10 22.41
C ARG A 236 -16.66 14.53 21.63
N GLY A 237 -16.91 13.70 20.65
CA GLY A 237 -15.86 13.15 19.77
C GLY A 237 -15.11 14.23 18.99
N ARG A 238 -15.84 15.22 18.45
CA ARG A 238 -15.25 16.38 17.77
C ARG A 238 -14.44 17.28 18.72
N GLU A 239 -14.92 17.49 19.94
CA GLU A 239 -14.16 18.23 20.96
C GLU A 239 -12.83 17.55 21.30
N VAL A 240 -12.78 16.21 21.33
CA VAL A 240 -11.58 15.43 21.70
C VAL A 240 -10.60 15.26 20.54
N GLU A 241 -11.09 14.96 19.33
CA GLU A 241 -10.22 14.58 18.19
C GLU A 241 -10.36 15.49 16.95
N GLY A 242 -11.27 16.46 16.95
CA GLY A 242 -11.58 17.28 15.76
C GLY A 242 -12.11 16.45 14.58
N ASP A 243 -11.79 16.88 13.36
CA ASP A 243 -12.21 16.21 12.11
C ASP A 243 -11.70 14.75 11.97
N ARG A 244 -10.66 14.41 12.73
CA ARG A 244 -10.14 13.03 12.76
C ARG A 244 -11.16 12.06 13.35
N PHE A 245 -11.98 12.51 14.33
CA PHE A 245 -13.00 11.66 14.92
C PHE A 245 -13.98 11.12 13.88
N GLU A 246 -14.48 11.99 13.02
CA GLU A 246 -15.48 11.61 12.01
C GLU A 246 -14.91 10.67 10.94
N ARG A 247 -13.69 10.93 10.48
CA ARG A 247 -13.00 9.99 9.57
C ARG A 247 -12.82 8.60 10.20
N ARG A 248 -12.41 8.57 11.46
CA ARG A 248 -12.26 7.31 12.21
C ARG A 248 -13.59 6.63 12.44
N LEU A 249 -14.66 7.40 12.69
CA LEU A 249 -16.02 6.86 12.85
C LEU A 249 -16.52 6.25 11.54
N ALA A 250 -16.33 6.90 10.41
CA ALA A 250 -16.68 6.36 9.10
C ALA A 250 -15.97 5.01 8.82
N VAL A 251 -14.67 4.94 9.10
CA VAL A 251 -13.88 3.70 8.96
C VAL A 251 -14.35 2.64 9.96
N TYR A 252 -14.64 3.02 11.19
CA TYR A 252 -15.15 2.12 12.21
C TYR A 252 -16.51 1.53 11.80
N ALA A 253 -17.44 2.36 11.33
CA ALA A 253 -18.75 1.95 10.84
C ALA A 253 -18.63 0.97 9.66
N ALA A 254 -17.80 1.29 8.67
CA ALA A 254 -17.58 0.44 7.51
C ALA A 254 -17.04 -0.95 7.88
N PHE A 255 -16.16 -1.06 8.88
CA PHE A 255 -15.71 -2.36 9.40
C PHE A 255 -16.86 -3.12 10.08
N ARG A 256 -17.61 -2.45 10.94
CA ARG A 256 -18.71 -3.09 11.67
C ARG A 256 -19.83 -3.59 10.75
N GLU A 257 -20.13 -2.85 9.70
CA GLU A 257 -21.12 -3.24 8.69
C GLU A 257 -20.72 -4.48 7.90
N ARG A 258 -19.42 -4.71 7.78
CA ARG A 258 -18.83 -5.92 7.17
C ARG A 258 -18.60 -7.07 8.16
N GLY A 259 -19.10 -6.97 9.38
CA GLY A 259 -18.89 -8.00 10.41
C GLY A 259 -17.46 -8.06 10.98
N VAL A 260 -16.66 -7.03 10.78
CA VAL A 260 -15.29 -6.93 11.24
C VAL A 260 -15.22 -6.22 12.59
N VAL A 261 -14.31 -6.63 13.48
CA VAL A 261 -14.14 -6.04 14.81
C VAL A 261 -12.89 -5.14 14.86
N PRO A 262 -13.05 -3.81 14.73
CA PRO A 262 -11.97 -2.87 14.97
C PRO A 262 -11.78 -2.61 16.46
N LYS A 263 -10.57 -2.69 16.95
CA LYS A 263 -10.14 -2.30 18.29
C LYS A 263 -9.01 -1.28 18.22
N THR A 264 -8.75 -0.56 19.30
CA THR A 264 -7.67 0.45 19.31
C THR A 264 -6.33 -0.12 18.87
N GLY A 265 -5.67 0.58 17.95
CA GLY A 265 -4.31 0.30 17.46
C GLY A 265 -3.22 1.03 18.25
N PHE A 266 -3.55 1.76 19.31
CA PHE A 266 -2.63 2.65 20.05
C PHE A 266 -1.28 2.01 20.38
N LYS A 267 -1.28 0.78 20.89
CA LYS A 267 -0.05 0.04 21.23
C LYS A 267 0.86 -0.25 20.04
N PHE A 268 0.33 -0.15 18.83
CA PHE A 268 1.02 -0.44 17.58
C PHE A 268 1.24 0.81 16.74
N GLY A 269 0.97 2.01 17.28
CA GLY A 269 1.08 3.26 16.55
C GLY A 269 0.11 3.43 15.37
N ALA A 270 -1.01 2.69 15.37
CA ALA A 270 -2.06 2.74 14.35
C ALA A 270 -3.39 3.22 14.95
N ASP A 271 -4.37 3.54 14.10
CA ASP A 271 -5.72 3.91 14.55
C ASP A 271 -6.48 2.69 15.05
N PHE A 272 -6.43 1.61 14.29
CA PHE A 272 -7.10 0.36 14.62
C PHE A 272 -6.17 -0.85 14.44
N ARG A 273 -6.43 -1.88 15.22
CA ARG A 273 -6.12 -3.27 14.92
C ARG A 273 -7.43 -3.98 14.64
N VAL A 274 -7.45 -4.83 13.64
CA VAL A 274 -8.68 -5.36 13.07
C VAL A 274 -8.67 -6.87 13.09
N TYR A 275 -9.81 -7.44 13.51
CA TYR A 275 -10.06 -8.87 13.57
C TYR A 275 -11.19 -9.19 12.57
N ALA A 276 -10.90 -9.99 11.56
CA ALA A 276 -11.89 -10.45 10.58
C ALA A 276 -12.63 -11.69 11.09
N ASP A 277 -11.91 -12.71 11.54
CA ASP A 277 -12.50 -13.91 12.12
C ASP A 277 -12.56 -13.82 13.65
N VAL A 278 -13.78 -13.71 14.17
CA VAL A 278 -14.01 -13.67 15.61
C VAL A 278 -15.18 -14.58 15.97
N GLU A 279 -14.89 -15.74 16.54
CA GLU A 279 -15.92 -16.69 16.99
C GLU A 279 -16.36 -16.44 18.44
N SER A 280 -15.40 -16.11 19.32
CA SER A 280 -15.66 -15.80 20.73
C SER A 280 -14.60 -14.88 21.34
N ILE A 281 -14.89 -14.29 22.50
CA ILE A 281 -13.91 -13.47 23.25
C ILE A 281 -12.71 -14.29 23.71
N ASP A 282 -12.93 -15.55 24.08
CA ASP A 282 -11.90 -16.45 24.57
C ASP A 282 -10.99 -16.94 23.45
N ASP A 283 -11.48 -16.88 22.20
CA ASP A 283 -10.76 -17.24 21.00
C ASP A 283 -10.63 -16.03 20.05
N LEU A 284 -10.27 -14.87 20.60
CA LEU A 284 -9.80 -13.73 19.82
C LEU A 284 -8.46 -14.11 19.18
N GLY A 285 -8.52 -14.65 17.99
CA GLY A 285 -7.36 -14.94 17.15
C GLY A 285 -6.41 -13.73 17.03
N HIS A 286 -5.37 -13.85 16.28
CA HIS A 286 -4.50 -12.70 16.03
C HIS A 286 -5.18 -11.72 15.07
N SER A 287 -5.20 -10.43 15.43
CA SER A 287 -5.65 -9.40 14.48
C SER A 287 -4.75 -9.41 13.24
N GLU A 288 -5.35 -9.35 12.06
CA GLU A 288 -4.66 -9.53 10.78
C GLU A 288 -4.08 -8.21 10.27
N TYR A 289 -4.78 -7.10 10.54
CA TYR A 289 -4.44 -5.79 10.00
C TYR A 289 -4.17 -4.76 11.09
N LEU A 290 -3.23 -3.86 10.79
CA LEU A 290 -3.15 -2.54 11.40
C LEU A 290 -3.69 -1.52 10.41
N VAL A 291 -4.52 -0.61 10.88
CA VAL A 291 -5.19 0.37 10.03
C VAL A 291 -4.82 1.78 10.44
N ARG A 292 -4.40 2.57 9.47
CA ARG A 292 -4.19 4.01 9.60
C ARG A 292 -5.26 4.75 8.81
N VAL A 293 -5.98 5.63 9.48
CA VAL A 293 -7.05 6.45 8.88
C VAL A 293 -6.48 7.78 8.42
N LEU A 294 -6.65 8.09 7.15
CA LEU A 294 -6.11 9.28 6.49
C LEU A 294 -7.18 10.01 5.68
N PRO A 295 -7.01 11.31 5.41
CA PRO A 295 -7.84 12.03 4.44
C PRO A 295 -7.69 11.42 3.03
N PRO A 296 -8.70 11.55 2.15
CA PRO A 296 -8.66 10.98 0.80
C PRO A 296 -7.55 11.53 -0.09
N ASP A 297 -7.20 12.79 0.08
CA ASP A 297 -6.20 13.54 -0.68
C ASP A 297 -4.82 13.53 -0.03
N CYS A 298 -4.63 12.70 0.99
CA CYS A 298 -3.36 12.62 1.71
C CYS A 298 -2.25 12.08 0.82
N ALA A 299 -1.19 12.86 0.69
CA ALA A 299 0.07 12.39 0.11
C ALA A 299 1.01 11.89 1.22
N ARG A 300 1.77 10.84 0.93
CA ARG A 300 2.75 10.23 1.83
C ARG A 300 4.08 10.03 1.14
N SER A 301 5.15 10.23 1.87
CA SER A 301 6.46 9.81 1.37
C SER A 301 6.64 8.30 1.48
N PRO A 302 7.41 7.67 0.58
CA PRO A 302 7.79 6.26 0.72
C PRO A 302 8.42 5.93 2.07
N ARG A 303 9.16 6.86 2.67
CA ARG A 303 9.74 6.73 4.01
C ARG A 303 8.67 6.56 5.10
N GLU A 304 7.58 7.34 5.03
CA GLU A 304 6.46 7.20 5.98
C GLU A 304 5.70 5.89 5.76
N ILE A 305 5.49 5.50 4.50
CA ILE A 305 4.87 4.21 4.15
C ILE A 305 5.72 3.06 4.68
N ALA A 306 7.03 3.09 4.44
CA ALA A 306 7.97 2.07 4.91
C ALA A 306 7.97 1.92 6.43
N LEU A 307 7.87 3.05 7.18
CA LEU A 307 7.77 3.04 8.64
C LEU A 307 6.51 2.32 9.11
N ASP A 308 5.35 2.65 8.54
CA ASP A 308 4.07 2.04 8.89
C ASP A 308 4.05 0.53 8.55
N VAL A 309 4.55 0.15 7.37
CA VAL A 309 4.67 -1.26 6.96
C VAL A 309 5.62 -2.02 7.89
N ARG A 310 6.74 -1.42 8.28
CA ARG A 310 7.70 -2.04 9.21
C ARG A 310 7.08 -2.28 10.59
N LEU A 311 6.29 -1.31 11.10
CA LEU A 311 5.56 -1.48 12.36
C LEU A 311 4.58 -2.67 12.30
N ALA A 312 3.80 -2.76 11.22
CA ALA A 312 2.86 -3.86 11.03
C ALA A 312 3.58 -5.21 10.87
N HIS A 313 4.62 -5.26 10.04
CA HIS A 313 5.41 -6.47 9.82
C HIS A 313 6.07 -6.98 11.10
N GLY A 314 6.60 -6.08 11.95
CA GLY A 314 7.21 -6.42 13.24
C GLY A 314 6.29 -7.14 14.22
N VAL A 315 4.97 -7.01 14.04
CA VAL A 315 3.94 -7.71 14.83
C VAL A 315 3.13 -8.72 14.01
N ARG A 316 3.66 -9.14 12.86
CA ARG A 316 3.06 -10.12 11.95
C ARG A 316 1.67 -9.71 11.46
N LYS A 317 1.52 -8.45 11.10
CA LYS A 317 0.28 -7.87 10.55
C LYS A 317 0.56 -7.18 9.24
N ARG A 318 -0.50 -6.96 8.48
CA ARG A 318 -0.45 -6.18 7.25
C ARG A 318 -0.90 -4.74 7.54
N MET A 319 -0.24 -3.75 6.94
CA MET A 319 -0.65 -2.36 7.04
C MET A 319 -1.76 -2.06 6.03
N VAL A 320 -2.82 -1.42 6.50
CA VAL A 320 -3.91 -0.90 5.66
C VAL A 320 -4.05 0.59 5.90
N PHE A 321 -4.01 1.36 4.85
CA PHE A 321 -4.39 2.77 4.84
C PHE A 321 -5.86 2.86 4.45
N ALA A 322 -6.67 3.40 5.35
CA ALA A 322 -8.08 3.67 5.12
C ALA A 322 -8.26 5.16 4.81
N LEU A 323 -8.56 5.48 3.55
CA LEU A 323 -8.79 6.85 3.14
C LEU A 323 -10.27 7.18 3.28
N ALA A 324 -10.60 8.10 4.18
CA ALA A 324 -11.97 8.47 4.50
C ALA A 324 -12.15 9.98 4.61
N SER A 325 -13.27 10.46 4.10
CA SER A 325 -13.74 11.83 4.32
C SER A 325 -14.46 11.94 5.66
N ALA A 326 -14.52 13.15 6.20
CA ALA A 326 -15.44 13.48 7.27
C ALA A 326 -16.80 13.86 6.64
N ASN A 327 -17.90 13.23 7.07
CA ASN A 327 -19.28 13.66 6.80
C ASN A 327 -19.83 13.59 5.36
N ASP A 328 -19.22 12.87 4.43
CA ASP A 328 -19.76 12.76 3.07
C ASP A 328 -20.53 11.45 2.78
N GLY A 329 -20.52 10.51 3.73
CA GLY A 329 -21.18 9.21 3.58
C GLY A 329 -20.55 8.32 2.50
N THR A 330 -19.39 8.69 1.99
CA THR A 330 -18.66 7.86 1.03
C THR A 330 -17.96 6.71 1.72
N GLU A 331 -17.92 5.57 1.05
CA GLU A 331 -17.22 4.40 1.55
C GLU A 331 -15.70 4.66 1.57
N PRO A 332 -14.99 4.27 2.65
CA PRO A 332 -13.53 4.38 2.70
C PRO A 332 -12.83 3.60 1.58
N THR A 333 -11.77 4.17 1.03
CA THR A 333 -10.88 3.44 0.13
C THR A 333 -9.82 2.70 0.93
N TRP A 334 -9.69 1.40 0.68
CA TRP A 334 -8.77 0.51 1.38
C TRP A 334 -7.52 0.25 0.53
N ILE A 335 -6.36 0.47 1.11
CA ILE A 335 -5.07 0.27 0.45
C ILE A 335 -4.19 -0.53 1.39
N SER A 336 -3.92 -1.78 1.03
CA SER A 336 -3.01 -2.65 1.76
C SER A 336 -1.61 -2.50 1.20
N VAL A 337 -0.63 -2.32 2.08
CA VAL A 337 0.79 -2.29 1.71
C VAL A 337 1.53 -3.32 2.55
N GLY A 338 2.22 -4.22 1.86
CA GLY A 338 3.04 -5.25 2.46
C GLY A 338 4.48 -5.21 1.95
N ARG A 339 5.40 -5.88 2.63
CA ARG A 339 6.76 -6.04 2.14
C ARG A 339 6.79 -7.08 1.01
N LEU A 340 7.38 -6.72 -0.12
CA LEU A 340 7.62 -7.60 -1.26
C LEU A 340 9.08 -8.03 -1.28
N THR A 341 9.33 -9.30 -1.59
CA THR A 341 10.67 -9.84 -1.85
C THR A 341 10.66 -10.42 -3.27
N PRO A 342 11.16 -9.67 -4.27
CA PRO A 342 11.21 -10.12 -5.65
C PRO A 342 12.12 -11.34 -5.87
#